data_d2c2152fdea024afccf60f0310f7b2d1
#
_entry.id   d2c2152fdea024afccf60f0310f7b2d1
#
_cell.length_a   1.000
_cell.length_b   1.000
_cell.length_c   1.000
_cell.angle_alpha   90.00
_cell.angle_beta   90.00
_cell.angle_gamma   90.00
#
_symmetry.space_group_name_H-M   'P 1'
#
loop_
_entity.id
_entity.type
_entity.pdbx_description
1 polymer ?
#
loop_
_entity_poly.entity_id
_entity_poly.type
_entity_poly.pdbx_seq_one_letter_code
_entity_poly.pdbx_strand_id
1 'polypeptide(L)'
;MKLYADTSVLIAWFHPADEFAPSVTTWCRSRSPEFCWNPFVRTELRHNLRRLSGAYAATAWHAYRASESSNRLRMGVHRLNDLLEWGDELSARFAANNAAGTWDFVHVAAAQHARAQAFITCDAAQAELARLAGFPAVHLFK
;
A
#
# COMPACT_ATOMS: atom_id res chain seq x y z
N MET A 1 14.12 -4.76 -7.10
CA MET A 1 13.35 -3.52 -7.39
C MET A 1 12.57 -3.14 -6.15
N LYS A 2 12.73 -1.90 -5.68
CA LYS A 2 12.00 -1.40 -4.52
C LYS A 2 10.59 -0.97 -4.93
N LEU A 3 9.58 -1.64 -4.40
CA LEU A 3 8.17 -1.40 -4.71
C LEU A 3 7.45 -0.88 -3.46
N TYR A 4 6.42 -0.09 -3.63
CA TYR A 4 5.53 0.30 -2.56
C TYR A 4 4.12 -0.21 -2.86
N ALA A 5 3.58 -1.02 -1.97
CA ALA A 5 2.20 -1.46 -2.01
C ALA A 5 1.38 -0.68 -0.99
N ASP A 6 0.25 -0.15 -1.41
CA ASP A 6 -0.71 0.42 -0.48
C ASP A 6 -1.46 -0.67 0.29
N THR A 7 -2.29 -0.27 1.24
CA THR A 7 -3.05 -1.20 2.07
C THR A 7 -4.02 -2.06 1.25
N SER A 8 -4.59 -1.53 0.16
CA SER A 8 -5.52 -2.30 -0.69
C SER A 8 -4.88 -3.54 -1.30
N VAL A 9 -3.63 -3.42 -1.77
CA VAL A 9 -2.86 -4.55 -2.31
C VAL A 9 -2.52 -5.56 -1.23
N LEU A 10 -2.17 -5.11 -0.03
CA LEU A 10 -1.86 -6.02 1.09
C LEU A 10 -3.10 -6.78 1.53
N ILE A 11 -4.27 -6.14 1.59
CA ILE A 11 -5.54 -6.82 1.86
C ILE A 11 -5.77 -7.90 0.80
N ALA A 12 -5.72 -7.56 -0.47
CA ALA A 12 -5.92 -8.50 -1.58
C ALA A 12 -4.91 -9.65 -1.57
N TRP A 13 -3.67 -9.39 -1.15
CA TRP A 13 -2.64 -10.42 -1.09
C TRP A 13 -2.85 -11.44 0.03
N PHE A 14 -3.32 -10.97 1.18
CA PHE A 14 -3.45 -11.82 2.38
C PHE A 14 -4.86 -12.31 2.65
N HIS A 15 -5.89 -11.67 2.07
CA HIS A 15 -7.29 -12.03 2.27
C HIS A 15 -7.86 -12.69 1.00
N PRO A 16 -8.01 -14.02 0.98
CA PRO A 16 -8.35 -14.75 -0.25
C PRO A 16 -9.77 -14.48 -0.79
N ALA A 17 -10.64 -13.89 0.02
CA ALA A 17 -12.00 -13.49 -0.40
C ALA A 17 -12.08 -12.07 -0.97
N ASP A 18 -10.97 -11.33 -1.02
CA ASP A 18 -10.91 -10.02 -1.68
C ASP A 18 -11.07 -10.17 -3.19
N GLU A 19 -11.79 -9.24 -3.83
CA GLU A 19 -12.06 -9.30 -5.28
C GLU A 19 -10.78 -9.25 -6.13
N PHE A 20 -9.74 -8.56 -5.67
CA PHE A 20 -8.45 -8.47 -6.36
C PHE A 20 -7.47 -9.60 -5.99
N ALA A 21 -7.82 -10.46 -5.02
CA ALA A 21 -6.92 -11.50 -4.52
C ALA A 21 -6.36 -12.42 -5.64
N PRO A 22 -7.13 -12.87 -6.62
CA PRO A 22 -6.59 -13.70 -7.70
C PRO A 22 -5.52 -12.98 -8.52
N SER A 23 -5.77 -11.73 -8.89
CA SER A 23 -4.85 -10.91 -9.70
C SER A 23 -3.57 -10.58 -8.92
N VAL A 24 -3.71 -10.10 -7.70
CA VAL A 24 -2.58 -9.75 -6.81
C VAL A 24 -1.74 -10.99 -6.50
N THR A 25 -2.38 -12.11 -6.15
CA THR A 25 -1.68 -13.35 -5.82
C THR A 25 -0.86 -13.88 -7.01
N THR A 26 -1.44 -13.88 -8.20
CA THR A 26 -0.76 -14.30 -9.43
C THR A 26 0.43 -13.39 -9.71
N TRP A 27 0.24 -12.09 -9.61
CA TRP A 27 1.29 -11.10 -9.83
C TRP A 27 2.43 -11.26 -8.82
N CYS A 28 2.13 -11.43 -7.54
CA CYS A 28 3.12 -11.64 -6.48
C CYS A 28 3.90 -12.96 -6.66
N ARG A 29 3.22 -14.03 -7.05
CA ARG A 29 3.88 -15.32 -7.33
C ARG A 29 4.86 -15.23 -8.49
N SER A 30 4.50 -14.53 -9.55
CA SER A 30 5.34 -14.41 -10.75
C SER A 30 6.56 -13.52 -10.55
N ARG A 31 6.52 -12.60 -9.59
CA ARG A 31 7.56 -11.57 -9.39
C ARG A 31 8.32 -11.68 -8.08
N SER A 32 7.77 -12.41 -7.11
CA SER A 32 8.32 -12.49 -5.74
C SER A 32 8.71 -11.10 -5.20
N PRO A 33 7.79 -10.13 -5.16
CA PRO A 33 8.11 -8.75 -4.86
C PRO A 33 8.54 -8.59 -3.40
N GLU A 34 9.35 -7.56 -3.18
CA GLU A 34 9.73 -7.07 -1.87
C GLU A 34 9.20 -5.65 -1.72
N PHE A 35 8.23 -5.46 -0.84
CA PHE A 35 7.56 -4.18 -0.65
C PHE A 35 8.17 -3.36 0.47
N CYS A 36 8.32 -2.06 0.24
CA CYS A 36 8.49 -1.09 1.31
C CYS A 36 7.14 -0.81 1.96
N TRP A 37 7.13 -0.59 3.26
CA TRP A 37 5.95 -0.20 4.01
C TRP A 37 6.31 0.60 5.26
N ASN A 38 5.32 1.19 5.89
CA ASN A 38 5.48 2.03 7.08
C ASN A 38 4.58 1.53 8.22
N PRO A 39 4.85 1.88 9.48
CA PRO A 39 4.07 1.43 10.63
C PRO A 39 2.57 1.75 10.55
N PHE A 40 2.18 2.89 9.94
CA PHE A 40 0.77 3.22 9.78
C PHE A 40 0.02 2.23 8.88
N VAL A 41 0.70 1.64 7.90
CA VAL A 41 0.14 0.60 7.01
C VAL A 41 -0.29 -0.63 7.82
N ARG A 42 0.52 -1.01 8.81
CA ARG A 42 0.16 -2.11 9.72
C ARG A 42 -1.14 -1.81 10.47
N THR A 43 -1.28 -0.61 10.99
CA THR A 43 -2.48 -0.17 11.73
C THR A 43 -3.70 -0.14 10.80
N GLU A 44 -3.56 0.42 9.63
CA GLU A 44 -4.61 0.50 8.62
C GLU A 44 -5.04 -0.90 8.14
N LEU A 45 -4.10 -1.76 7.79
CA LEU A 45 -4.36 -3.14 7.41
C LEU A 45 -5.10 -3.88 8.53
N ARG A 46 -4.61 -3.79 9.77
CA ARG A 46 -5.24 -4.44 10.92
C ARG A 46 -6.67 -3.97 11.13
N HIS A 47 -6.90 -2.65 11.02
CA HIS A 47 -8.23 -2.08 11.14
C HIS A 47 -9.18 -2.62 10.06
N ASN A 48 -8.75 -2.62 8.82
CA ASN A 48 -9.55 -3.13 7.70
C ASN A 48 -9.84 -4.62 7.84
N LEU A 49 -8.87 -5.44 8.23
CA LEU A 49 -9.09 -6.87 8.46
C LEU A 49 -10.10 -7.13 9.59
N ARG A 50 -10.11 -6.32 10.64
CA ARG A 50 -11.10 -6.42 11.72
C ARG A 50 -12.53 -6.10 11.28
N ARG A 51 -12.69 -5.29 10.24
CA ARG A 51 -14.01 -4.97 9.66
C ARG A 51 -14.52 -6.07 8.74
N LEU A 52 -13.65 -6.92 8.22
CA LEU A 52 -14.04 -8.06 7.42
C LEU A 52 -14.57 -9.17 8.33
N SER A 53 -15.72 -9.74 7.97
CA SER A 53 -16.30 -10.86 8.71
C SER A 53 -15.70 -12.19 8.25
N GLY A 54 -15.60 -13.15 9.18
CA GLY A 54 -15.28 -14.54 8.89
C GLY A 54 -13.86 -14.98 9.29
N ALA A 55 -13.57 -16.25 9.01
CA ALA A 55 -12.35 -16.95 9.42
C ALA A 55 -11.06 -16.41 8.77
N TYR A 56 -11.19 -15.74 7.63
CA TYR A 56 -10.03 -15.29 6.84
C TYR A 56 -9.28 -14.11 7.46
N ALA A 57 -9.93 -13.27 8.28
CA ALA A 57 -9.30 -12.10 8.87
C ALA A 57 -8.10 -12.48 9.77
N ALA A 58 -8.26 -13.47 10.64
CA ALA A 58 -7.16 -13.95 11.49
C ALA A 58 -6.05 -14.60 10.66
N THR A 59 -6.40 -15.43 9.68
CA THR A 59 -5.45 -16.08 8.78
C THR A 59 -4.67 -15.04 7.97
N ALA A 60 -5.34 -14.03 7.42
CA ALA A 60 -4.72 -12.93 6.69
C ALA A 60 -3.73 -12.15 7.56
N TRP A 61 -4.08 -11.88 8.81
CA TRP A 61 -3.18 -11.21 9.74
C TRP A 61 -1.94 -12.04 10.06
N HIS A 62 -2.09 -13.34 10.27
CA HIS A 62 -0.94 -14.24 10.49
C HIS A 62 -0.03 -14.31 9.27
N ALA A 63 -0.58 -14.39 8.07
CA ALA A 63 0.19 -14.38 6.82
C ALA A 63 0.96 -13.06 6.63
N TYR A 64 0.34 -11.93 6.92
CA TYR A 64 0.99 -10.63 6.91
C TYR A 64 2.18 -10.59 7.88
N ARG A 65 1.99 -11.00 9.14
CA ARG A 65 3.06 -11.04 10.15
C ARG A 65 4.22 -11.94 9.75
N ALA A 66 3.94 -13.09 9.14
CA ALA A 66 4.95 -13.97 8.60
C ALA A 66 5.75 -13.31 7.47
N SER A 67 5.09 -12.51 6.63
CA SER A 67 5.74 -11.77 5.55
C SER A 67 6.65 -10.64 6.05
N GLU A 68 6.29 -9.97 7.14
CA GLU A 68 7.20 -9.04 7.84
C GLU A 68 8.48 -9.76 8.29
N SER A 69 8.32 -10.92 8.93
CA SER A 69 9.45 -11.70 9.48
C SER A 69 10.35 -12.28 8.39
N SER A 70 9.82 -12.52 7.19
CA SER A 70 10.56 -13.11 6.05
C SER A 70 11.23 -12.07 5.14
N ASN A 71 11.24 -10.80 5.52
CA ASN A 71 11.77 -9.68 4.72
C ASN A 71 11.07 -9.44 3.36
N ARG A 72 9.88 -9.98 3.15
CA ARG A 72 9.04 -9.62 1.99
C ARG A 72 8.43 -8.24 2.13
N LEU A 73 8.32 -7.79 3.37
CA LEU A 73 7.87 -6.45 3.74
C LEU A 73 8.99 -5.78 4.53
N ARG A 74 9.60 -4.76 3.95
CA ARG A 74 10.64 -3.98 4.60
C ARG A 74 10.08 -2.71 5.20
N MET A 75 10.19 -2.58 6.50
CA MET A 75 9.75 -1.38 7.21
C MET A 75 10.59 -0.16 6.81
N GLY A 76 9.91 0.93 6.45
CA GLY A 76 10.53 2.23 6.27
C GLY A 76 11.03 2.80 7.60
N VAL A 77 12.07 3.60 7.54
CA VAL A 77 12.71 4.23 8.70
C VAL A 77 12.16 5.64 9.01
N HIS A 78 11.14 6.08 8.30
CA HIS A 78 10.60 7.43 8.44
C HIS A 78 9.70 7.56 9.67
N ARG A 79 9.79 8.69 10.34
CA ARG A 79 8.91 9.01 11.45
C ARG A 79 7.50 9.30 10.95
N LEU A 80 6.50 8.95 11.74
CA LEU A 80 5.11 9.21 11.39
C LEU A 80 4.84 10.70 11.14
N ASN A 81 5.39 11.60 11.97
CA ASN A 81 5.23 13.04 11.79
C ASN A 81 5.76 13.51 10.43
N ASP A 82 6.92 13.01 10.01
CA ASP A 82 7.50 13.35 8.70
C ASP A 82 6.59 12.87 7.56
N LEU A 83 6.04 11.65 7.68
CA LEU A 83 5.11 11.11 6.70
C LEU A 83 3.83 11.96 6.59
N LEU A 84 3.32 12.45 7.70
CA LEU A 84 2.15 13.33 7.72
C LEU A 84 2.45 14.69 7.08
N GLU A 85 3.60 15.30 7.37
CA GLU A 85 4.03 16.54 6.74
C GLU A 85 4.17 16.40 5.22
N TRP A 86 4.83 15.35 4.76
CA TRP A 86 4.99 15.09 3.32
C TRP A 86 3.64 14.79 2.64
N GLY A 87 2.75 14.10 3.33
CA GLY A 87 1.38 13.89 2.85
C GLY A 87 0.61 15.20 2.71
N ASP A 88 0.76 16.11 3.67
CA ASP A 88 0.16 17.44 3.64
C ASP A 88 0.71 18.30 2.50
N GLU A 89 2.02 18.31 2.29
CA GLU A 89 2.67 18.99 1.17
C GLU A 89 2.14 18.48 -0.18
N LEU A 90 2.00 17.17 -0.35
CA LEU A 90 1.46 16.55 -1.55
C LEU A 90 -0.04 16.91 -1.72
N SER A 91 -0.78 16.91 -0.63
CA SER A 91 -2.19 17.32 -0.58
C SER A 91 -2.37 18.78 -1.04
N ALA A 92 -1.53 19.70 -0.59
CA ALA A 92 -1.56 21.08 -1.01
C ALA A 92 -1.42 21.23 -2.54
N ARG A 93 -0.70 20.32 -3.18
CA ARG A 93 -0.50 20.35 -4.64
C ARG A 93 -1.64 19.74 -5.43
N PHE A 94 -2.27 18.68 -4.95
CA PHE A 94 -3.14 17.83 -5.78
C PHE A 94 -4.54 17.58 -5.21
N ALA A 95 -4.83 17.87 -3.94
CA ALA A 95 -6.11 17.52 -3.34
C ALA A 95 -7.32 18.16 -4.06
N ALA A 96 -7.18 19.34 -4.61
CA ALA A 96 -8.26 20.02 -5.32
C ALA A 96 -8.67 19.30 -6.62
N ASN A 97 -7.79 18.48 -7.19
CA ASN A 97 -7.97 17.86 -8.50
C ASN A 97 -7.90 16.33 -8.44
N ASN A 98 -7.94 15.72 -7.25
CA ASN A 98 -7.87 14.28 -7.09
C ASN A 98 -8.81 13.82 -5.98
N ALA A 99 -9.52 12.72 -6.22
CA ALA A 99 -10.53 12.18 -5.30
C ALA A 99 -9.94 11.27 -4.20
N ALA A 100 -8.62 11.07 -4.16
CA ALA A 100 -7.98 10.26 -3.14
C ALA A 100 -8.17 10.85 -1.73
N GLY A 101 -8.28 10.00 -0.73
CA GLY A 101 -8.40 10.39 0.67
C GLY A 101 -7.07 10.78 1.31
N THR A 102 -7.13 11.32 2.51
CA THR A 102 -5.95 11.81 3.25
C THR A 102 -4.83 10.77 3.35
N TRP A 103 -5.17 9.55 3.73
CA TRP A 103 -4.18 8.48 3.88
C TRP A 103 -3.55 8.04 2.56
N ASP A 104 -4.26 8.17 1.45
CA ASP A 104 -3.71 7.90 0.11
C ASP A 104 -2.59 8.87 -0.22
N PHE A 105 -2.73 10.14 0.15
CA PHE A 105 -1.67 11.14 0.04
C PHE A 105 -0.46 10.78 0.89
N VAL A 106 -0.68 10.29 2.11
CA VAL A 106 0.41 9.82 2.99
C VAL A 106 1.11 8.59 2.39
N HIS A 107 0.38 7.64 1.82
CA HIS A 107 0.96 6.48 1.12
C HIS A 107 1.86 6.91 -0.04
N VAL A 108 1.36 7.79 -0.91
CA VAL A 108 2.14 8.25 -2.08
C VAL A 108 3.37 9.02 -1.65
N ALA A 109 3.25 9.92 -0.68
CA ALA A 109 4.39 10.65 -0.11
C ALA A 109 5.42 9.71 0.53
N ALA A 110 4.97 8.73 1.31
CA ALA A 110 5.83 7.72 1.91
C ALA A 110 6.61 6.91 0.86
N ALA A 111 5.93 6.53 -0.22
CA ALA A 111 6.56 5.81 -1.33
C ALA A 111 7.65 6.64 -2.03
N GLN A 112 7.41 7.95 -2.23
CA GLN A 112 8.41 8.87 -2.79
C GLN A 112 9.64 8.97 -1.90
N HIS A 113 9.46 9.20 -0.61
CA HIS A 113 10.56 9.33 0.34
C HIS A 113 11.30 8.00 0.59
N ALA A 114 10.61 6.87 0.44
CA ALA A 114 11.23 5.55 0.40
C ALA A 114 12.02 5.30 -0.90
N ARG A 115 11.92 6.20 -1.88
CA ARG A 115 12.50 6.05 -3.22
C ARG A 115 12.04 4.75 -3.91
N ALA A 116 10.75 4.47 -3.80
CA ALA A 116 10.16 3.33 -4.50
C ALA A 116 10.22 3.57 -6.02
N GLN A 117 10.51 2.52 -6.75
CA GLN A 117 10.60 2.55 -8.22
C GLN A 117 9.24 2.35 -8.87
N ALA A 118 8.31 1.75 -8.15
CA ALA A 118 6.92 1.63 -8.57
C ALA A 118 5.96 1.73 -7.39
N PHE A 119 4.77 2.24 -7.67
CA PHE A 119 3.64 2.31 -6.75
C PHE A 119 2.57 1.31 -7.21
N ILE A 120 2.11 0.44 -6.31
CA ILE A 120 1.19 -0.66 -6.60
C ILE A 120 -0.08 -0.47 -5.79
N THR A 121 -1.23 -0.47 -6.44
CA THR A 121 -2.53 -0.23 -5.80
C THR A 121 -3.69 -0.95 -6.48
N CYS A 122 -4.79 -1.15 -5.76
CA CYS A 122 -6.09 -1.54 -6.31
C CYS A 122 -7.06 -0.35 -6.42
N ASP A 123 -6.64 0.85 -6.01
CA ASP A 123 -7.45 2.07 -6.00
C ASP A 123 -7.10 2.98 -7.18
N ALA A 124 -8.11 3.27 -8.01
CA ALA A 124 -7.92 4.09 -9.21
C ALA A 124 -7.56 5.55 -8.90
N ALA A 125 -8.16 6.14 -7.86
CA ALA A 125 -7.86 7.52 -7.46
C ALA A 125 -6.44 7.64 -6.92
N GLN A 126 -5.99 6.65 -6.16
CA GLN A 126 -4.62 6.59 -5.64
C GLN A 126 -3.60 6.33 -6.77
N ALA A 127 -3.93 5.50 -7.76
CA ALA A 127 -3.09 5.30 -8.94
C ALA A 127 -2.89 6.60 -9.72
N GLU A 128 -3.97 7.37 -9.89
CA GLU A 128 -3.90 8.68 -10.54
C GLU A 128 -3.04 9.66 -9.73
N LEU A 129 -3.22 9.71 -8.42
CA LEU A 129 -2.39 10.54 -7.55
C LEU A 129 -0.91 10.18 -7.66
N ALA A 130 -0.58 8.89 -7.68
CA ALA A 130 0.80 8.45 -7.83
C ALA A 130 1.41 8.90 -9.17
N ARG A 131 0.62 8.88 -10.26
CA ARG A 131 1.06 9.39 -11.56
C ARG A 131 1.27 10.90 -11.53
N LEU A 132 0.34 11.66 -10.96
CA LEU A 132 0.47 13.12 -10.79
C LEU A 132 1.69 13.48 -9.95
N ALA A 133 2.00 12.68 -8.94
CA ALA A 133 3.18 12.84 -8.10
C ALA A 133 4.50 12.45 -8.79
N GLY A 134 4.44 11.94 -10.02
CA GLY A 134 5.62 11.66 -10.84
C GLY A 134 6.26 10.29 -10.64
N PHE A 135 5.50 9.29 -10.15
CA PHE A 135 6.04 7.93 -10.09
C PHE A 135 6.38 7.40 -11.48
N PRO A 136 7.56 6.80 -11.67
CA PRO A 136 7.99 6.29 -12.96
C PRO A 136 7.17 5.07 -13.42
N ALA A 137 6.62 4.33 -12.47
CA ALA A 137 5.74 3.18 -12.75
C ALA A 137 4.62 3.11 -11.70
N VAL A 138 3.39 2.97 -12.17
CA VAL A 138 2.21 2.76 -11.34
C VAL A 138 1.45 1.54 -11.85
N HIS A 139 1.26 0.55 -10.99
CA HIS A 139 0.49 -0.63 -11.32
C HIS A 139 -0.86 -0.60 -10.61
N LEU A 140 -1.92 -0.57 -11.38
CA LEU A 140 -3.31 -0.64 -10.90
C LEU A 140 -3.90 -2.00 -11.25
N PHE A 141 -4.27 -2.77 -10.24
CA PHE A 141 -5.05 -3.99 -10.43
C PHE A 141 -6.51 -3.66 -10.82
N LYS A 142 -7.04 -4.45 -11.73
CA LYS A 142 -8.42 -4.37 -12.23
C LYS A 142 -9.08 -5.73 -12.14
#